data_3b3d2d9797801a5db0614fd77befb78a
#
_entry.id   3b3d2d9797801a5db0614fd77befb78a
#
_cell.length_a   1.000
_cell.length_b   1.000
_cell.length_c   1.000
_cell.angle_alpha   90.00
_cell.angle_beta   90.00
_cell.angle_gamma   90.00
#
_symmetry.space_group_name_H-M   'P 1'
#
loop_
_entity.id
_entity.type
_entity.pdbx_description
1 polymer ?
#
loop_
_entity_poly.entity_id
_entity_poly.type
_entity_poly.pdbx_seq_one_letter_code
_entity_poly.pdbx_strand_id
1 'polypeptide(L)'
;GVTKREQKIDNDREYALRIYQENMRDVMDYRIDRDKKATDELRGFTRPDQARHISDDIETEVVDSLIEAVSSRNDISEKYYALKAKLMGVEKLGYHERNVEYGENGAKVYKFEDSVELVHKVFNDLDPKFAEIFADFLEKGLVDIYPRKGKRNGAFCSDNIMAQPTFVLLNHTDTFNDVTTIAHEFGHAINSIMMREKRHALDFGMSLSTAEVASTFMEDFVLQEL
;
A
#
# COMPACT_ATOMS: atom_id res chain seq x y z
N GLY A 1 5.40 38.00 6.38
CA GLY A 1 5.60 36.81 7.19
C GLY A 1 5.01 35.60 6.45
N VAL A 2 5.64 34.46 6.57
CA VAL A 2 5.19 33.19 5.98
C VAL A 2 3.82 32.85 6.55
N THR A 3 2.86 32.50 5.70
CA THR A 3 1.52 32.09 6.16
C THR A 3 1.58 30.70 6.81
N LYS A 4 0.60 30.37 7.67
CA LYS A 4 0.48 29.01 8.25
C LYS A 4 0.39 27.93 7.18
N ARG A 5 -0.14 28.26 6.00
CA ARG A 5 -0.25 27.36 4.85
C ARG A 5 1.11 27.08 4.20
N GLU A 6 1.89 28.13 3.97
CA GLU A 6 3.27 27.99 3.42
C GLU A 6 4.12 27.17 4.38
N GLN A 7 4.02 27.43 5.69
CA GLN A 7 4.77 26.69 6.70
C GLN A 7 4.35 25.20 6.76
N LYS A 8 3.06 24.86 6.55
CA LYS A 8 2.62 23.47 6.47
C LYS A 8 3.21 22.79 5.24
N ILE A 9 3.14 23.42 4.07
CA ILE A 9 3.69 22.87 2.82
C ILE A 9 5.20 22.60 2.96
N ASP A 10 5.95 23.53 3.54
CA ASP A 10 7.40 23.37 3.75
C ASP A 10 7.69 22.21 4.73
N ASN A 11 6.93 22.07 5.79
CA ASN A 11 7.06 20.95 6.73
C ASN A 11 6.74 19.60 6.06
N ASP A 12 5.69 19.53 5.24
CA ASP A 12 5.31 18.31 4.53
C ASP A 12 6.38 17.90 3.49
N ARG A 13 7.00 18.88 2.81
CA ARG A 13 8.11 18.65 1.87
C ARG A 13 9.36 18.15 2.59
N GLU A 14 9.70 18.74 3.73
CA GLU A 14 10.86 18.32 4.54
C GLU A 14 10.65 16.91 5.10
N TYR A 15 9.44 16.60 5.57
CA TYR A 15 9.05 15.26 6.01
C TYR A 15 9.17 14.24 4.88
N ALA A 16 8.62 14.55 3.69
CA ALA A 16 8.68 13.67 2.52
C ALA A 16 10.13 13.42 2.06
N LEU A 17 11.00 14.45 2.10
CA LEU A 17 12.41 14.30 1.78
C LEU A 17 13.12 13.35 2.76
N ARG A 18 12.85 13.48 4.06
CA ARG A 18 13.43 12.61 5.08
C ARG A 18 13.04 11.16 4.86
N ILE A 19 11.75 10.87 4.65
CA ILE A 19 11.25 9.51 4.38
C ILE A 19 11.88 8.93 3.11
N TYR A 20 11.99 9.73 2.06
CA TYR A 20 12.68 9.31 0.82
C TYR A 20 14.15 8.93 1.08
N GLN A 21 14.88 9.74 1.83
CA GLN A 21 16.30 9.47 2.15
C GLN A 21 16.47 8.23 3.05
N GLU A 22 15.57 8.00 4.00
CA GLU A 22 15.57 6.81 4.84
C GLU A 22 15.32 5.55 4.00
N ASN A 23 14.30 5.57 3.14
CA ASN A 23 13.97 4.43 2.28
C ASN A 23 15.03 4.13 1.22
N MET A 24 15.72 5.15 0.70
CA MET A 24 16.81 4.94 -0.28
C MET A 24 18.01 4.21 0.30
N ARG A 25 18.24 4.26 1.61
CA ARG A 25 19.30 3.46 2.26
C ARG A 25 18.98 1.96 2.21
N ASP A 26 17.72 1.59 2.38
CA ASP A 26 17.27 0.19 2.39
C ASP A 26 17.28 -0.42 0.99
N VAL A 27 17.00 0.37 -0.04
CA VAL A 27 17.03 -0.06 -1.46
C VAL A 27 18.47 -0.32 -1.95
N MET A 28 19.48 0.26 -1.31
CA MET A 28 20.88 0.10 -1.69
C MET A 28 21.58 -1.07 -0.98
N ASP A 29 20.86 -2.00 -0.35
CA ASP A 29 21.50 -3.20 0.21
C ASP A 29 21.82 -4.20 -0.90
N TYR A 30 23.02 -4.03 -1.47
CA TYR A 30 23.63 -4.81 -2.55
C TYR A 30 23.67 -6.34 -2.31
N ARG A 31 23.36 -6.81 -1.11
CA ARG A 31 23.42 -8.23 -0.75
C ARG A 31 22.26 -9.01 -1.35
N ILE A 32 21.05 -8.42 -1.32
CA ILE A 32 19.83 -9.07 -1.83
C ILE A 32 19.98 -9.38 -3.33
N ASP A 33 20.51 -8.42 -4.10
CA ASP A 33 20.70 -8.60 -5.54
C ASP A 33 21.71 -9.70 -5.91
N ARG A 34 22.78 -9.86 -5.12
CA ARG A 34 23.79 -10.90 -5.36
C ARG A 34 23.27 -12.30 -5.11
N ASP A 35 22.56 -12.50 -4.00
CA ASP A 35 22.01 -13.81 -3.62
C ASP A 35 20.92 -14.23 -4.60
N LYS A 36 20.08 -13.28 -5.02
CA LYS A 36 19.07 -13.52 -6.05
C LYS A 36 19.69 -13.89 -7.38
N LYS A 37 20.69 -13.14 -7.86
CA LYS A 37 21.37 -13.41 -9.13
C LYS A 37 22.01 -14.80 -9.13
N ALA A 38 22.73 -15.17 -8.07
CA ALA A 38 23.34 -16.49 -7.95
C ALA A 38 22.28 -17.61 -7.98
N THR A 39 21.15 -17.41 -7.30
CA THR A 39 20.04 -18.36 -7.29
C THR A 39 19.41 -18.50 -8.66
N ASP A 40 19.20 -17.40 -9.37
CA ASP A 40 18.61 -17.38 -10.71
C ASP A 40 19.55 -18.10 -11.71
N GLU A 41 20.85 -17.84 -11.65
CA GLU A 41 21.85 -18.51 -12.48
C GLU A 41 21.90 -20.02 -12.22
N LEU A 42 21.89 -20.45 -10.96
CA LEU A 42 21.85 -21.87 -10.57
C LEU A 42 20.59 -22.59 -11.05
N ARG A 43 19.46 -21.87 -11.16
CA ARG A 43 18.20 -22.40 -11.66
C ARG A 43 18.07 -22.30 -13.19
N GLY A 44 19.04 -21.69 -13.86
CA GLY A 44 19.04 -21.50 -15.32
C GLY A 44 18.06 -20.43 -15.78
N PHE A 45 17.68 -19.49 -14.91
CA PHE A 45 16.82 -18.39 -15.31
C PHE A 45 17.58 -17.37 -16.16
N THR A 46 16.94 -16.92 -17.22
CA THR A 46 17.51 -15.94 -18.16
C THR A 46 17.08 -14.51 -17.90
N ARG A 47 16.08 -14.33 -17.04
CA ARG A 47 15.49 -13.02 -16.67
C ARG A 47 15.40 -12.92 -15.15
N PRO A 48 15.57 -11.71 -14.58
CA PRO A 48 15.50 -11.52 -13.13
C PRO A 48 14.09 -11.66 -12.55
N ASP A 49 13.04 -11.52 -13.37
CA ASP A 49 11.63 -11.64 -13.01
C ASP A 49 11.05 -13.05 -13.25
N GLN A 50 11.76 -13.92 -13.95
CA GLN A 50 11.28 -15.26 -14.34
C GLN A 50 10.84 -16.11 -13.14
N ALA A 51 11.58 -16.05 -12.02
CA ALA A 51 11.21 -16.76 -10.81
C ALA A 51 9.84 -16.35 -10.28
N ARG A 52 9.50 -15.05 -10.42
CA ARG A 52 8.20 -14.51 -10.02
C ARG A 52 7.09 -15.00 -10.96
N HIS A 53 7.30 -14.96 -12.26
CA HIS A 53 6.32 -15.44 -13.23
C HIS A 53 5.95 -16.90 -12.98
N ILE A 54 6.95 -17.75 -12.71
CA ILE A 54 6.73 -19.17 -12.38
C ILE A 54 5.97 -19.32 -11.06
N SER A 55 6.33 -18.54 -10.03
CA SER A 55 5.68 -18.57 -8.73
C SER A 55 4.22 -18.13 -8.79
N ASP A 56 3.89 -17.20 -9.66
CA ASP A 56 2.55 -16.65 -9.85
C ASP A 56 1.72 -17.41 -10.90
N ASP A 57 2.30 -18.46 -11.51
CA ASP A 57 1.70 -19.25 -12.60
C ASP A 57 1.17 -18.36 -13.74
N ILE A 58 2.02 -17.41 -14.16
CA ILE A 58 1.70 -16.44 -15.23
C ILE A 58 2.73 -16.52 -16.35
N GLU A 59 2.25 -16.50 -17.60
CA GLU A 59 3.11 -16.47 -18.78
C GLU A 59 3.88 -15.14 -18.87
N THR A 60 5.17 -15.23 -19.21
CA THR A 60 6.04 -14.05 -19.33
C THR A 60 5.51 -13.04 -20.35
N GLU A 61 4.95 -13.51 -21.44
CA GLU A 61 4.39 -12.70 -22.52
C GLU A 61 3.18 -11.85 -22.05
N VAL A 62 2.43 -12.34 -21.07
CA VAL A 62 1.32 -11.58 -20.45
C VAL A 62 1.88 -10.40 -19.66
N VAL A 63 2.94 -10.64 -18.89
CA VAL A 63 3.61 -9.57 -18.12
C VAL A 63 4.25 -8.55 -19.06
N ASP A 64 4.95 -9.00 -20.09
CA ASP A 64 5.58 -8.12 -21.08
C ASP A 64 4.54 -7.26 -21.80
N SER A 65 3.40 -7.83 -22.20
CA SER A 65 2.29 -7.10 -22.82
C SER A 65 1.69 -6.05 -21.89
N LEU A 66 1.54 -6.36 -20.60
CA LEU A 66 1.09 -5.40 -19.58
C LEU A 66 2.07 -4.24 -19.43
N ILE A 67 3.37 -4.54 -19.33
CA ILE A 67 4.42 -3.52 -19.21
C ILE A 67 4.43 -2.61 -20.44
N GLU A 68 4.32 -3.18 -21.63
CA GLU A 68 4.25 -2.41 -22.89
C GLU A 68 3.01 -1.50 -22.90
N ALA A 69 1.84 -2.03 -22.57
CA ALA A 69 0.59 -1.26 -22.52
C ALA A 69 0.68 -0.09 -21.55
N VAL A 70 1.18 -0.31 -20.32
CA VAL A 70 1.36 0.75 -19.30
C VAL A 70 2.41 1.76 -19.77
N SER A 71 3.56 1.29 -20.28
CA SER A 71 4.67 2.17 -20.70
C SER A 71 4.27 3.05 -21.88
N SER A 72 3.39 2.57 -22.75
CA SER A 72 2.87 3.35 -23.88
C SER A 72 2.03 4.57 -23.43
N ARG A 73 1.61 4.62 -22.16
CA ARG A 73 0.76 5.68 -21.59
C ARG A 73 1.44 6.48 -20.48
N ASN A 74 2.76 6.49 -20.42
CA ASN A 74 3.52 7.33 -19.48
C ASN A 74 3.19 8.82 -19.60
N ASP A 75 2.68 9.26 -20.75
CA ASP A 75 2.18 10.61 -20.96
C ASP A 75 1.12 11.07 -19.94
N ILE A 76 0.33 10.14 -19.41
CA ILE A 76 -0.67 10.43 -18.37
C ILE A 76 0.01 10.86 -17.07
N SER A 77 1.01 10.11 -16.63
CA SER A 77 1.78 10.43 -15.43
C SER A 77 2.53 11.76 -15.58
N GLU A 78 3.15 12.00 -16.74
CA GLU A 78 3.84 13.25 -17.03
C GLU A 78 2.88 14.46 -16.92
N LYS A 79 1.70 14.37 -17.53
CA LYS A 79 0.68 15.42 -17.46
C LYS A 79 0.19 15.64 -16.03
N TYR A 80 -0.04 14.57 -15.28
CA TYR A 80 -0.48 14.65 -13.89
C TYR A 80 0.57 15.37 -13.03
N TYR A 81 1.83 14.96 -13.09
CA TYR A 81 2.87 15.59 -12.27
C TYR A 81 3.20 17.02 -12.70
N ALA A 82 3.10 17.34 -14.00
CA ALA A 82 3.21 18.71 -14.48
C ALA A 82 2.09 19.61 -13.94
N LEU A 83 0.84 19.11 -13.93
CA LEU A 83 -0.30 19.81 -13.34
C LEU A 83 -0.10 19.98 -11.83
N LYS A 84 0.30 18.93 -11.12
CA LYS A 84 0.57 18.97 -9.68
C LYS A 84 1.66 20.00 -9.33
N ALA A 85 2.76 20.03 -10.07
CA ALA A 85 3.83 21.02 -9.90
C ALA A 85 3.28 22.45 -10.02
N LYS A 86 2.47 22.70 -11.06
CA LYS A 86 1.82 24.00 -11.26
C LYS A 86 0.89 24.40 -10.10
N LEU A 87 0.10 23.45 -9.58
CA LEU A 87 -0.80 23.68 -8.45
C LEU A 87 -0.05 23.94 -7.15
N MET A 88 1.13 23.32 -6.98
CA MET A 88 2.01 23.54 -5.83
C MET A 88 2.88 24.80 -5.97
N GLY A 89 2.86 25.48 -7.13
CA GLY A 89 3.65 26.69 -7.39
C GLY A 89 5.15 26.44 -7.54
N VAL A 90 5.55 25.21 -7.94
CA VAL A 90 6.95 24.82 -8.19
C VAL A 90 7.19 24.58 -9.68
N GLU A 91 8.41 24.81 -10.16
CA GLU A 91 8.76 24.59 -11.56
C GLU A 91 8.72 23.09 -11.92
N LYS A 92 9.26 22.26 -11.01
CA LYS A 92 9.33 20.80 -11.17
C LYS A 92 9.22 20.13 -9.81
N LEU A 93 8.45 19.04 -9.73
CA LEU A 93 8.35 18.22 -8.53
C LEU A 93 9.59 17.35 -8.34
N GLY A 94 10.11 17.36 -7.11
CA GLY A 94 11.06 16.33 -6.67
C GLY A 94 10.35 14.98 -6.45
N TYR A 95 11.06 13.87 -6.61
CA TYR A 95 10.49 12.54 -6.41
C TYR A 95 9.85 12.36 -5.01
N HIS A 96 10.44 12.94 -3.98
CA HIS A 96 9.94 12.93 -2.60
C HIS A 96 8.65 13.73 -2.40
N GLU A 97 8.32 14.63 -3.32
CA GLU A 97 7.11 15.47 -3.27
C GLU A 97 5.90 14.84 -3.95
N ARG A 98 6.07 13.67 -4.57
CA ARG A 98 5.00 13.02 -5.35
C ARG A 98 3.71 12.78 -4.56
N ASN A 99 3.81 12.50 -3.26
CA ASN A 99 2.68 12.21 -2.38
C ASN A 99 2.29 13.39 -1.48
N VAL A 100 2.95 14.55 -1.59
CA VAL A 100 2.58 15.74 -0.81
C VAL A 100 1.21 16.22 -1.28
N GLU A 101 0.31 16.45 -0.35
CA GLU A 101 -1.02 16.99 -0.61
C GLU A 101 -0.94 18.47 -1.04
N TYR A 102 -1.90 18.89 -1.86
CA TYR A 102 -2.00 20.27 -2.35
C TYR A 102 -3.46 20.74 -2.37
N GLY A 103 -3.67 22.07 -2.28
CA GLY A 103 -5.00 22.66 -2.30
C GLY A 103 -5.62 22.88 -0.91
N GLU A 104 -6.86 23.34 -0.89
CA GLU A 104 -7.58 23.66 0.35
C GLU A 104 -8.10 22.41 1.08
N ASN A 105 -8.30 21.32 0.36
CA ASN A 105 -8.80 20.04 0.89
C ASN A 105 -7.74 19.27 1.69
N GLY A 106 -6.47 19.64 1.63
CA GLY A 106 -5.39 19.07 2.46
C GLY A 106 -5.50 19.40 3.96
N ALA A 107 -6.63 20.02 4.38
CA ALA A 107 -6.88 20.38 5.78
C ALA A 107 -7.87 19.46 6.49
N LYS A 108 -8.53 18.51 5.78
CA LYS A 108 -9.43 17.56 6.44
C LYS A 108 -8.61 16.54 7.20
N VAL A 109 -8.85 16.45 8.49
CA VAL A 109 -8.19 15.50 9.39
C VAL A 109 -9.09 14.28 9.50
N TYR A 110 -8.52 13.12 9.26
CA TYR A 110 -9.19 11.82 9.35
C TYR A 110 -8.65 11.06 10.56
N LYS A 111 -9.16 11.38 11.74
CA LYS A 111 -8.76 10.66 12.95
C LYS A 111 -9.02 9.17 12.80
N PHE A 112 -8.24 8.38 13.53
CA PHE A 112 -8.36 6.92 13.41
C PHE A 112 -9.77 6.43 13.73
N GLU A 113 -10.41 6.98 14.75
CA GLU A 113 -11.78 6.61 15.16
C GLU A 113 -12.80 6.92 14.06
N ASP A 114 -12.72 8.09 13.43
CA ASP A 114 -13.59 8.50 12.33
C ASP A 114 -13.37 7.63 11.09
N SER A 115 -12.10 7.26 10.83
CA SER A 115 -11.71 6.36 9.75
C SER A 115 -12.25 4.94 9.96
N VAL A 116 -12.19 4.43 11.20
CA VAL A 116 -12.74 3.14 11.59
C VAL A 116 -14.26 3.11 11.40
N GLU A 117 -14.96 4.16 11.82
CA GLU A 117 -16.43 4.26 11.66
C GLU A 117 -16.82 4.22 10.18
N LEU A 118 -16.14 4.99 9.33
CA LEU A 118 -16.39 5.01 7.89
C LEU A 118 -16.13 3.64 7.25
N VAL A 119 -14.95 3.05 7.50
CA VAL A 119 -14.56 1.75 6.92
C VAL A 119 -15.51 0.64 7.41
N HIS A 120 -15.85 0.65 8.70
CA HIS A 120 -16.80 -0.33 9.27
C HIS A 120 -18.16 -0.22 8.59
N LYS A 121 -18.69 1.00 8.38
CA LYS A 121 -19.95 1.22 7.67
C LYS A 121 -19.89 0.61 6.26
N VAL A 122 -18.86 0.95 5.47
CA VAL A 122 -18.69 0.45 4.10
C VAL A 122 -18.61 -1.07 4.08
N PHE A 123 -17.83 -1.67 4.98
CA PHE A 123 -17.70 -3.11 5.06
C PHE A 123 -19.02 -3.78 5.44
N ASN A 124 -19.79 -3.19 6.35
CA ASN A 124 -21.11 -3.70 6.71
C ASN A 124 -22.13 -3.60 5.57
N ASP A 125 -22.06 -2.55 4.77
CA ASP A 125 -22.93 -2.36 3.60
C ASP A 125 -22.60 -3.37 2.49
N LEU A 126 -21.33 -3.82 2.38
CA LEU A 126 -20.90 -4.87 1.47
C LEU A 126 -21.32 -6.27 1.97
N ASP A 127 -20.94 -6.61 3.17
CA ASP A 127 -21.30 -7.86 3.86
C ASP A 127 -21.10 -7.69 5.38
N PRO A 128 -22.11 -7.91 6.23
CA PRO A 128 -21.96 -7.84 7.69
C PRO A 128 -20.81 -8.67 8.25
N LYS A 129 -20.45 -9.78 7.61
CA LYS A 129 -19.28 -10.59 7.99
C LYS A 129 -17.97 -9.85 7.85
N PHE A 130 -17.83 -8.96 6.87
CA PHE A 130 -16.61 -8.15 6.71
C PHE A 130 -16.47 -7.16 7.87
N ALA A 131 -17.56 -6.50 8.25
CA ALA A 131 -17.57 -5.60 9.40
C ALA A 131 -17.29 -6.35 10.73
N GLU A 132 -17.84 -7.56 10.90
CA GLU A 132 -17.57 -8.41 12.05
C GLU A 132 -16.09 -8.77 12.16
N ILE A 133 -15.44 -9.19 11.06
CA ILE A 133 -14.01 -9.50 11.03
C ILE A 133 -13.21 -8.24 11.36
N PHE A 134 -13.53 -7.10 10.77
CA PHE A 134 -12.86 -5.83 11.02
C PHE A 134 -12.93 -5.43 12.50
N ALA A 135 -14.11 -5.47 13.10
CA ALA A 135 -14.31 -5.15 14.51
C ALA A 135 -13.53 -6.11 15.43
N ASP A 136 -13.52 -7.42 15.11
CA ASP A 136 -12.81 -8.45 15.86
C ASP A 136 -11.29 -8.20 15.91
N PHE A 137 -10.70 -7.73 14.82
CA PHE A 137 -9.28 -7.34 14.79
C PHE A 137 -8.95 -6.18 15.72
N LEU A 138 -9.82 -5.18 15.76
CA LEU A 138 -9.66 -4.02 16.63
C LEU A 138 -9.83 -4.41 18.10
N GLU A 139 -10.86 -5.20 18.41
CA GLU A 139 -11.15 -5.65 19.78
C GLU A 139 -10.02 -6.54 20.34
N LYS A 140 -9.47 -7.43 19.52
CA LYS A 140 -8.39 -8.34 19.91
C LYS A 140 -7.00 -7.70 19.90
N GLY A 141 -6.88 -6.44 19.48
CA GLY A 141 -5.59 -5.73 19.41
C GLY A 141 -4.64 -6.34 18.36
N LEU A 142 -5.17 -6.85 17.25
CA LEU A 142 -4.40 -7.44 16.16
C LEU A 142 -3.92 -6.37 15.13
N VAL A 143 -4.05 -5.09 15.48
CA VAL A 143 -3.69 -3.95 14.64
C VAL A 143 -2.68 -3.07 15.37
N ASP A 144 -1.52 -2.85 14.74
CA ASP A 144 -0.52 -1.88 15.20
C ASP A 144 -0.71 -0.57 14.42
N ILE A 145 -1.31 0.44 15.04
CA ILE A 145 -1.94 1.58 14.38
C ILE A 145 -0.97 2.73 14.11
N TYR A 146 -0.32 3.24 15.17
CA TYR A 146 0.36 4.53 15.10
C TYR A 146 1.86 4.42 14.80
N PRO A 147 2.46 5.41 14.11
CA PRO A 147 3.89 5.46 13.89
C PRO A 147 4.65 5.65 15.21
N ARG A 148 5.81 5.00 15.33
CA ARG A 148 6.74 5.18 16.44
C ARG A 148 8.18 4.91 16.01
N LYS A 149 9.14 5.40 16.78
CA LYS A 149 10.57 5.17 16.50
C LYS A 149 10.89 3.68 16.44
N GLY A 150 11.52 3.25 15.36
CA GLY A 150 11.90 1.86 15.12
C GLY A 150 10.80 0.97 14.53
N LYS A 151 9.58 1.49 14.35
CA LYS A 151 8.54 0.79 13.61
C LYS A 151 8.81 0.86 12.11
N ARG A 152 8.52 -0.23 11.39
CA ARG A 152 8.62 -0.29 9.92
C ARG A 152 7.67 0.71 9.29
N ASN A 153 8.14 1.39 8.24
CA ASN A 153 7.32 2.30 7.44
C ASN A 153 6.33 1.55 6.55
N GLY A 154 5.32 2.28 6.08
CA GLY A 154 4.24 1.75 5.24
C GLY A 154 3.19 1.00 6.06
N ALA A 155 2.39 0.20 5.37
CA ALA A 155 1.39 -0.68 5.96
C ALA A 155 1.55 -2.09 5.37
N PHE A 156 1.08 -3.10 6.09
CA PHE A 156 1.00 -4.46 5.57
C PHE A 156 0.10 -5.34 6.43
N CYS A 157 -0.50 -6.32 5.78
CA CYS A 157 -1.15 -7.46 6.42
C CYS A 157 -0.15 -8.62 6.53
N SER A 158 -0.05 -9.25 7.69
CA SER A 158 0.81 -10.42 7.93
C SER A 158 -0.06 -11.66 8.17
N ASP A 159 -0.11 -12.54 7.18
CA ASP A 159 -0.97 -13.72 7.13
C ASP A 159 -0.26 -15.00 6.69
N ASN A 160 1.07 -15.01 6.72
CA ASN A 160 1.90 -16.04 6.10
C ASN A 160 1.73 -17.46 6.66
N ILE A 161 1.18 -17.62 7.86
CA ILE A 161 1.08 -18.90 8.55
C ILE A 161 -0.35 -19.13 9.04
N MET A 162 -0.98 -20.18 8.53
CA MET A 162 -2.37 -20.52 8.86
C MET A 162 -2.62 -20.71 10.37
N ALA A 163 -1.64 -21.25 11.09
CA ALA A 163 -1.74 -21.52 12.54
C ALA A 163 -1.54 -20.27 13.42
N GLN A 164 -1.13 -19.14 12.86
CA GLN A 164 -0.92 -17.89 13.59
C GLN A 164 -2.05 -16.89 13.28
N PRO A 165 -2.37 -15.98 14.22
CA PRO A 165 -3.27 -14.88 13.91
C PRO A 165 -2.75 -14.04 12.75
N THR A 166 -3.66 -13.47 11.98
CA THR A 166 -3.34 -12.43 11.03
C THR A 166 -3.18 -11.11 11.78
N PHE A 167 -2.18 -10.31 11.43
CA PHE A 167 -1.91 -9.00 12.02
C PHE A 167 -1.90 -7.93 10.92
N VAL A 168 -2.36 -6.74 11.26
CA VAL A 168 -2.28 -5.56 10.40
C VAL A 168 -1.37 -4.53 11.03
N LEU A 169 -0.39 -4.04 10.27
CA LEU A 169 0.45 -2.91 10.64
C LEU A 169 0.06 -1.69 9.80
N LEU A 170 -0.21 -0.59 10.48
CA LEU A 170 -0.50 0.71 9.89
C LEU A 170 0.51 1.75 10.41
N ASN A 171 0.57 2.91 9.79
CA ASN A 171 1.25 4.10 10.30
C ASN A 171 0.31 5.30 10.13
N HIS A 172 -0.82 5.27 10.84
CA HIS A 172 -1.90 6.24 10.71
C HIS A 172 -1.46 7.63 11.21
N THR A 173 -1.64 8.65 10.39
CA THR A 173 -1.23 10.05 10.62
C THR A 173 -2.34 11.05 10.32
N ASP A 174 -3.58 10.60 10.38
CA ASP A 174 -4.81 11.38 10.20
C ASP A 174 -5.00 11.96 8.78
N THR A 175 -4.43 11.31 7.76
CA THR A 175 -4.56 11.73 6.36
C THR A 175 -5.66 10.97 5.62
N PHE A 176 -6.11 11.53 4.49
CA PHE A 176 -7.02 10.84 3.56
C PHE A 176 -6.48 9.47 3.12
N ASN A 177 -5.19 9.40 2.81
CA ASN A 177 -4.54 8.16 2.38
C ASN A 177 -4.54 7.07 3.46
N ASP A 178 -4.57 7.45 4.74
CA ASP A 178 -4.62 6.46 5.82
C ASP A 178 -5.96 5.72 5.87
N VAL A 179 -7.06 6.37 5.48
CA VAL A 179 -8.38 5.73 5.42
C VAL A 179 -8.41 4.66 4.33
N THR A 180 -7.94 4.97 3.14
CA THR A 180 -7.86 4.00 2.04
C THR A 180 -6.87 2.88 2.35
N THR A 181 -5.76 3.19 3.05
CA THR A 181 -4.79 2.19 3.52
C THR A 181 -5.42 1.22 4.53
N ILE A 182 -6.26 1.70 5.47
CA ILE A 182 -7.00 0.80 6.37
C ILE A 182 -7.85 -0.18 5.54
N ALA A 183 -8.62 0.33 4.57
CA ALA A 183 -9.46 -0.53 3.73
C ALA A 183 -8.64 -1.55 2.93
N HIS A 184 -7.51 -1.14 2.39
CA HIS A 184 -6.58 -1.99 1.64
C HIS A 184 -6.05 -3.14 2.49
N GLU A 185 -5.44 -2.84 3.64
CA GLU A 185 -4.85 -3.86 4.51
C GLU A 185 -5.90 -4.79 5.11
N PHE A 186 -7.08 -4.27 5.41
CA PHE A 186 -8.19 -5.11 5.85
C PHE A 186 -8.83 -5.93 4.73
N GLY A 187 -8.70 -5.52 3.47
CA GLY A 187 -9.03 -6.38 2.33
C GLY A 187 -8.20 -7.67 2.34
N HIS A 188 -6.89 -7.56 2.57
CA HIS A 188 -6.02 -8.71 2.77
C HIS A 188 -6.40 -9.54 4.01
N ALA A 189 -6.65 -8.88 5.15
CA ALA A 189 -6.98 -9.56 6.40
C ALA A 189 -8.29 -10.35 6.30
N ILE A 190 -9.35 -9.76 5.74
CA ILE A 190 -10.65 -10.41 5.53
C ILE A 190 -10.49 -11.61 4.60
N ASN A 191 -9.78 -11.45 3.49
CA ASN A 191 -9.50 -12.53 2.55
C ASN A 191 -8.74 -13.70 3.24
N SER A 192 -7.73 -13.37 4.05
CA SER A 192 -6.97 -14.36 4.83
C SER A 192 -7.86 -15.14 5.80
N ILE A 193 -8.75 -14.48 6.55
CA ILE A 193 -9.69 -15.12 7.47
C ILE A 193 -10.65 -16.04 6.70
N MET A 194 -11.19 -15.57 5.57
CA MET A 194 -12.10 -16.38 4.75
C MET A 194 -11.40 -17.61 4.13
N MET A 195 -10.13 -17.46 3.72
CA MET A 195 -9.33 -18.59 3.25
C MET A 195 -9.09 -19.63 4.32
N ARG A 196 -8.84 -19.23 5.58
CA ARG A 196 -8.66 -20.16 6.71
C ARG A 196 -9.83 -21.08 6.92
N GLU A 197 -11.05 -20.60 6.65
CA GLU A 197 -12.28 -21.40 6.76
C GLU A 197 -12.42 -22.44 5.65
N LYS A 198 -11.76 -22.27 4.52
CA LYS A 198 -11.99 -23.04 3.28
C LYS A 198 -10.80 -23.87 2.81
N ARG A 199 -9.59 -23.59 3.30
CA ARG A 199 -8.35 -24.15 2.79
C ARG A 199 -7.61 -25.00 3.82
N HIS A 200 -6.81 -25.93 3.32
CA HIS A 200 -5.83 -26.66 4.12
C HIS A 200 -4.54 -25.82 4.26
N ALA A 201 -3.72 -26.14 5.26
CA ALA A 201 -2.47 -25.42 5.51
C ALA A 201 -1.50 -25.44 4.33
N LEU A 202 -1.55 -26.46 3.48
CA LEU A 202 -0.71 -26.57 2.27
C LEU A 202 -1.23 -25.71 1.10
N ASP A 203 -2.53 -25.37 1.14
CA ASP A 203 -3.20 -24.53 0.12
C ASP A 203 -3.46 -23.12 0.63
N PHE A 204 -2.96 -22.80 1.84
CA PHE A 204 -3.12 -21.47 2.42
C PHE A 204 -2.11 -20.51 1.84
N GLY A 205 -2.60 -19.43 1.26
CA GLY A 205 -1.83 -18.42 0.57
C GLY A 205 -2.38 -18.18 -0.83
N MET A 206 -1.87 -17.14 -1.46
CA MET A 206 -2.25 -16.76 -2.81
C MET A 206 -1.03 -16.29 -3.60
N SER A 207 -1.13 -16.33 -4.94
CA SER A 207 -0.10 -15.74 -5.80
C SER A 207 -0.14 -14.21 -5.68
N LEU A 208 0.97 -13.55 -5.98
CA LEU A 208 1.01 -12.09 -5.97
C LEU A 208 0.02 -11.49 -6.99
N SER A 209 -0.19 -12.16 -8.12
CA SER A 209 -1.13 -11.74 -9.15
C SER A 209 -2.59 -11.66 -8.68
N THR A 210 -2.97 -12.40 -7.63
CA THR A 210 -4.32 -12.43 -7.06
C THR A 210 -4.40 -11.78 -5.68
N ALA A 211 -3.26 -11.49 -5.05
CA ALA A 211 -3.21 -10.98 -3.68
C ALA A 211 -3.95 -9.64 -3.53
N GLU A 212 -3.83 -8.76 -4.54
CA GLU A 212 -4.40 -7.42 -4.50
C GLU A 212 -5.89 -7.34 -4.88
N VAL A 213 -6.52 -8.45 -5.25
CA VAL A 213 -7.94 -8.42 -5.66
C VAL A 213 -8.85 -7.99 -4.51
N ALA A 214 -8.65 -8.57 -3.32
CA ALA A 214 -9.47 -8.24 -2.16
C ALA A 214 -9.14 -6.85 -1.60
N SER A 215 -7.86 -6.48 -1.55
CA SER A 215 -7.40 -5.20 -1.02
C SER A 215 -7.88 -4.03 -1.87
N THR A 216 -7.69 -4.09 -3.20
CA THR A 216 -8.15 -3.04 -4.12
C THR A 216 -9.68 -2.97 -4.20
N PHE A 217 -10.38 -4.09 -4.07
CA PHE A 217 -11.84 -4.13 -4.00
C PHE A 217 -12.35 -3.33 -2.79
N MET A 218 -11.84 -3.59 -1.60
CA MET A 218 -12.25 -2.88 -0.38
C MET A 218 -11.86 -1.41 -0.41
N GLU A 219 -10.67 -1.09 -0.91
CA GLU A 219 -10.18 0.27 -1.08
C GLU A 219 -11.09 1.11 -2.00
N ASP A 220 -11.52 0.53 -3.14
CA ASP A 220 -12.37 1.23 -4.10
C ASP A 220 -13.73 1.62 -3.51
N PHE A 221 -14.38 0.74 -2.76
CA PHE A 221 -15.64 1.04 -2.10
C PHE A 221 -15.51 2.11 -1.02
N VAL A 222 -14.45 2.09 -0.24
CA VAL A 222 -14.18 3.14 0.77
C VAL A 222 -13.86 4.47 0.09
N LEU A 223 -13.11 4.44 -1.02
CA LEU A 223 -12.81 5.64 -1.80
C LEU A 223 -14.05 6.33 -2.37
N GLN A 224 -15.10 5.57 -2.70
CA GLN A 224 -16.36 6.11 -3.20
C GLN A 224 -17.20 6.82 -2.11
N GLU A 225 -16.98 6.51 -0.84
CA GLU A 225 -17.68 7.14 0.31
C GLU A 225 -16.90 8.34 0.89
N LEU A 226 -15.66 8.60 0.50
CA LEU A 226 -14.81 9.70 0.94
C LEU A 226 -15.05 11.00 0.16
#